data_252120a1d66df3d40dc4c00277d471a8
#
_entry.id   252120a1d66df3d40dc4c00277d471a8
#
_cell.length_a   1.000
_cell.length_b   1.000
_cell.length_c   1.000
_cell.angle_alpha   90.00
_cell.angle_beta   90.00
_cell.angle_gamma   90.00
#
_symmetry.space_group_name_H-M   'P 1'
#
loop_
_entity.id
_entity.type
_entity.pdbx_description
1 polymer ?
#
loop_
_entity_poly.entity_id
_entity_poly.type
_entity_poly.pdbx_seq_one_letter_code
_entity_poly.pdbx_strand_id
1 'polypeptide(L)'
;MVKGEDLEGLDGLIFPGGESTVMKRFFAERDFQRSFDSWRKTNRPVWGVCAGAILLSKTIDGGENPLGLADVSIERNAYGRHRESGYRTVTFIDGTVMEGLFIRAPRISATGQGL
;
A
#
# COMPACT_ATOMS: atom_id res chain seq x y z
N MET A 1 -3.49 -19.58 -4.58
CA MET A 1 -2.83 -19.01 -3.37
C MET A 1 -1.39 -18.69 -3.71
N VAL A 2 -0.94 -17.49 -3.39
CA VAL A 2 0.45 -17.07 -3.65
C VAL A 2 1.38 -17.72 -2.63
N LYS A 3 2.42 -18.37 -3.10
CA LYS A 3 3.48 -18.97 -2.29
C LYS A 3 4.76 -18.13 -2.42
N GLY A 4 5.68 -18.25 -1.47
CA GLY A 4 6.96 -17.57 -1.55
C GLY A 4 7.73 -17.82 -2.84
N GLU A 5 7.70 -19.06 -3.32
CA GLU A 5 8.33 -19.46 -4.59
C GLU A 5 7.74 -18.75 -5.82
N ASP A 6 6.49 -18.29 -5.76
CA ASP A 6 5.85 -17.55 -6.86
C ASP A 6 6.45 -16.15 -7.06
N LEU A 7 7.22 -15.66 -6.09
CA LEU A 7 7.92 -14.39 -6.19
C LEU A 7 9.17 -14.45 -7.09
N GLU A 8 9.71 -15.64 -7.28
CA GLU A 8 10.89 -15.81 -8.13
C GLU A 8 10.58 -15.42 -9.58
N GLY A 9 11.48 -14.65 -10.17
CA GLY A 9 11.35 -14.22 -11.56
C GLY A 9 10.37 -13.08 -11.83
N LEU A 10 9.70 -12.55 -10.81
CA LEU A 10 8.82 -11.39 -10.97
C LEU A 10 9.62 -10.09 -11.12
N ASP A 11 9.25 -9.26 -12.07
CA ASP A 11 9.86 -7.94 -12.31
C ASP A 11 9.31 -6.85 -11.41
N GLY A 12 8.13 -7.04 -10.85
CA GLY A 12 7.47 -6.12 -9.95
C GLY A 12 6.33 -6.79 -9.21
N LEU A 13 5.80 -6.13 -8.19
CA LEU A 13 4.74 -6.67 -7.36
C LEU A 13 3.66 -5.63 -7.11
N ILE A 14 2.40 -6.04 -7.25
CA ILE A 14 1.25 -5.19 -6.95
C ILE A 14 0.50 -5.78 -5.77
N PHE A 15 0.36 -4.99 -4.71
CA PHE A 15 -0.52 -5.31 -3.58
C PHE A 15 -1.88 -4.66 -3.82
N PRO A 16 -2.92 -5.45 -4.10
CA PRO A 16 -4.24 -4.91 -4.42
C PRO A 16 -4.95 -4.35 -3.20
N GLY A 17 -6.05 -3.68 -3.43
CA GLY A 17 -7.01 -3.33 -2.40
C GLY A 17 -7.70 -4.56 -1.82
N GLY A 18 -8.40 -4.37 -0.70
CA GLY A 18 -9.13 -5.42 -0.02
C GLY A 18 -9.03 -5.33 1.50
N GLU A 19 -9.04 -6.45 2.18
CA GLU A 19 -8.95 -6.54 3.63
C GLU A 19 -7.50 -6.62 4.09
N SER A 20 -7.00 -5.56 4.71
CA SER A 20 -5.59 -5.49 5.17
C SER A 20 -5.24 -6.55 6.23
N THR A 21 -6.21 -6.96 7.04
CA THR A 21 -6.01 -8.00 8.05
C THR A 21 -5.68 -9.35 7.42
N VAL A 22 -6.35 -9.68 6.31
CA VAL A 22 -6.07 -10.92 5.55
C VAL A 22 -4.68 -10.87 4.95
N MET A 23 -4.29 -9.73 4.39
CA MET A 23 -2.94 -9.55 3.84
C MET A 23 -1.86 -9.69 4.91
N LYS A 24 -2.08 -9.12 6.10
CA LYS A 24 -1.16 -9.27 7.23
C LYS A 24 -0.96 -10.72 7.64
N ARG A 25 -2.01 -11.53 7.62
CA ARG A 25 -1.90 -12.98 7.90
C ARG A 25 -1.00 -13.68 6.88
N PHE A 26 -1.13 -13.31 5.62
CA PHE A 26 -0.28 -13.83 4.54
C PHE A 26 1.20 -13.56 4.82
N PHE A 27 1.52 -12.33 5.22
CA PHE A 27 2.88 -11.93 5.55
C PHE A 27 3.39 -12.50 6.88
N ALA A 28 2.51 -12.99 7.74
CA ALA A 28 2.91 -13.65 8.98
C ALA A 28 3.45 -15.06 8.75
N GLU A 29 3.23 -15.66 7.58
CA GLU A 29 3.81 -16.95 7.22
C GLU A 29 5.33 -16.80 7.00
N ARG A 30 6.12 -17.53 7.79
CA ARG A 30 7.58 -17.43 7.79
C ARG A 30 8.21 -17.67 6.42
N ASP A 31 7.70 -18.64 5.68
CA ASP A 31 8.25 -18.99 4.37
C ASP A 31 8.01 -17.88 3.34
N PHE A 32 6.82 -17.29 3.37
CA PHE A 32 6.52 -16.15 2.53
C PHE A 32 7.38 -14.94 2.90
N GLN A 33 7.54 -14.64 4.18
CA GLN A 33 8.39 -13.55 4.65
C GLN A 33 9.83 -13.68 4.15
N ARG A 34 10.42 -14.86 4.26
CA ARG A 34 11.79 -15.09 3.80
C ARG A 34 11.94 -14.86 2.29
N SER A 35 11.02 -15.41 1.51
CA SER A 35 11.02 -15.24 0.07
C SER A 35 10.81 -13.78 -0.32
N PHE A 36 9.91 -13.09 0.36
CA PHE A 36 9.65 -11.68 0.14
C PHE A 36 10.86 -10.81 0.52
N ASP A 37 11.51 -11.07 1.63
CA ASP A 37 12.71 -10.35 2.06
C ASP A 37 13.86 -10.51 1.07
N SER A 38 14.01 -11.68 0.51
CA SER A 38 15.00 -11.94 -0.53
C SER A 38 14.64 -11.22 -1.83
N TRP A 39 13.38 -11.27 -2.22
CA TRP A 39 12.90 -10.64 -3.44
C TRP A 39 13.01 -9.10 -3.38
N ARG A 40 12.63 -8.47 -2.27
CA ARG A 40 12.70 -7.01 -2.12
C ARG A 40 14.12 -6.45 -2.20
N LYS A 41 15.12 -7.25 -1.82
CA LYS A 41 16.54 -6.87 -1.93
C LYS A 41 17.00 -6.71 -3.38
N THR A 42 16.25 -7.23 -4.34
CA THR A 42 16.54 -7.06 -5.77
C THR A 42 16.17 -5.67 -6.29
N ASN A 43 15.64 -4.81 -5.45
CA ASN A 43 15.27 -3.42 -5.76
C ASN A 43 14.26 -3.29 -6.91
N ARG A 44 13.34 -4.22 -6.99
CA ARG A 44 12.26 -4.23 -7.99
C ARG A 44 11.07 -3.40 -7.54
N PRO A 45 10.28 -2.84 -8.48
CA PRO A 45 9.18 -1.96 -8.13
C PRO A 45 8.05 -2.68 -7.40
N VAL A 46 7.48 -1.99 -6.42
CA VAL A 46 6.30 -2.44 -5.67
C VAL A 46 5.24 -1.36 -5.73
N TRP A 47 4.02 -1.75 -6.01
CA TRP A 47 2.87 -0.85 -6.05
C TRP A 47 1.78 -1.33 -5.08
N GLY A 48 1.37 -0.45 -4.18
CA GLY A 48 0.28 -0.72 -3.23
C GLY A 48 -0.96 0.08 -3.57
N VAL A 49 -2.10 -0.58 -3.62
CA VAL A 49 -3.41 0.03 -3.89
C VAL A 49 -4.28 -0.12 -2.65
N CYS A 50 -4.81 1.00 -2.13
CA CYS A 50 -5.70 1.04 -0.95
C CYS A 50 -5.13 0.24 0.25
N ALA A 51 -5.71 -0.91 0.59
CA ALA A 51 -5.21 -1.79 1.65
C ALA A 51 -3.77 -2.25 1.40
N GLY A 52 -3.37 -2.44 0.15
CA GLY A 52 -1.99 -2.72 -0.23
C GLY A 52 -1.04 -1.56 0.09
N ALA A 53 -1.47 -0.32 -0.11
CA ALA A 53 -0.69 0.86 0.28
C ALA A 53 -0.53 0.96 1.80
N ILE A 54 -1.57 0.63 2.56
CA ILE A 54 -1.49 0.55 4.03
C ILE A 54 -0.45 -0.48 4.45
N LEU A 55 -0.46 -1.64 3.82
CA LEU A 55 0.48 -2.73 4.12
C LEU A 55 1.94 -2.32 3.90
N LEU A 56 2.21 -1.55 2.85
CA LEU A 56 3.57 -1.10 2.50
C LEU A 56 4.06 0.07 3.35
N SER A 57 3.17 0.81 3.99
CA SER A 57 3.52 2.03 4.73
C SER A 57 4.41 1.76 5.93
N LYS A 58 5.18 2.76 6.32
CA LYS A 58 6.05 2.72 7.49
C LYS A 58 5.26 2.85 8.79
N THR A 59 4.28 3.77 8.80
CA THR A 59 3.41 3.98 9.96
C THR A 59 1.94 3.98 9.58
N ILE A 60 1.12 3.46 10.47
CA ILE A 60 -0.34 3.41 10.33
C ILE A 60 -0.96 3.99 11.61
N ASP A 61 -1.73 5.06 11.47
CA ASP A 61 -2.39 5.74 12.59
C ASP A 61 -1.43 6.08 13.76
N GLY A 62 -0.21 6.49 13.42
CA GLY A 62 0.86 6.81 14.37
C GLY A 62 1.64 5.62 14.94
N GLY A 63 1.27 4.38 14.61
CA GLY A 63 1.96 3.16 15.01
C GLY A 63 2.87 2.60 13.92
N GLU A 64 3.93 1.93 14.30
CA GLU A 64 4.83 1.29 13.35
C GLU A 64 4.17 0.12 12.61
N ASN A 65 4.47 0.01 11.32
CA ASN A 65 4.07 -1.14 10.52
C ASN A 65 5.27 -2.07 10.34
N PRO A 66 5.14 -3.37 10.68
CA PRO A 66 6.27 -4.30 10.60
C PRO A 66 6.89 -4.45 9.22
N LEU A 67 6.13 -4.26 8.14
CA LEU A 67 6.69 -4.33 6.79
C LEU A 67 7.48 -3.09 6.42
N GLY A 68 6.97 -1.90 6.69
CA GLY A 68 7.66 -0.63 6.58
C GLY A 68 8.46 -0.39 5.31
N LEU A 69 7.96 -0.83 4.16
CA LEU A 69 8.70 -0.79 2.89
C LEU A 69 8.75 0.59 2.25
N ALA A 70 7.68 1.33 2.38
CA ALA A 70 7.56 2.68 1.83
C ALA A 70 7.60 3.70 2.96
N ASP A 71 8.42 4.72 2.80
CA ASP A 71 8.54 5.80 3.79
C ASP A 71 7.34 6.76 3.69
N VAL A 72 6.18 6.21 3.99
CA VAL A 72 4.91 6.95 4.05
C VAL A 72 4.20 6.67 5.37
N SER A 73 3.53 7.68 5.86
CA SER A 73 2.63 7.57 7.01
C SER A 73 1.20 7.60 6.51
N ILE A 74 0.39 6.68 6.99
CA ILE A 74 -1.00 6.53 6.55
C ILE A 74 -1.94 6.66 7.75
N GLU A 75 -3.02 7.41 7.55
CA GLU A 75 -4.18 7.47 8.43
C GLU A 75 -5.33 6.71 7.77
N ARG A 76 -5.78 5.64 8.42
CA ARG A 76 -6.96 4.91 7.97
C ARG A 76 -8.21 5.71 8.30
N ASN A 77 -9.24 5.58 7.47
CA ASN A 77 -10.53 6.25 7.69
C ASN A 77 -10.47 7.78 7.84
N ALA A 78 -9.41 8.41 7.33
CA ALA A 78 -9.20 9.85 7.44
C ALA A 78 -10.27 10.68 6.73
N TYR A 79 -10.96 10.11 5.73
CA TYR A 79 -12.02 10.76 4.98
C TYR A 79 -13.42 10.55 5.60
N GLY A 80 -13.50 9.97 6.79
CA GLY A 80 -14.75 9.84 7.52
C GLY A 80 -15.71 8.80 6.96
N ARG A 81 -17.01 9.05 7.16
CA ARG A 81 -18.10 8.17 6.75
C ARG A 81 -18.55 8.47 5.32
N HIS A 82 -19.43 7.64 4.77
CA HIS A 82 -19.96 7.71 3.40
C HIS A 82 -20.43 9.10 2.93
N ARG A 83 -20.94 9.94 3.82
CA ARG A 83 -21.39 11.30 3.51
C ARG A 83 -20.29 12.24 2.99
N GLU A 84 -19.02 11.87 3.16
CA GLU A 84 -17.89 12.62 2.63
C GLU A 84 -17.44 12.11 1.26
N SER A 85 -18.06 11.04 0.77
CA SER A 85 -17.82 10.51 -0.58
C SER A 85 -18.44 11.44 -1.63
N GLY A 86 -17.80 11.55 -2.78
CA GLY A 86 -18.30 12.36 -3.88
C GLY A 86 -17.27 12.54 -4.98
N TYR A 87 -17.69 13.20 -6.06
CA TYR A 87 -16.80 13.53 -7.15
C TYR A 87 -15.92 14.72 -6.82
N ARG A 88 -14.64 14.63 -7.14
CA ARG A 88 -13.67 15.72 -6.96
C ARG A 88 -12.70 15.75 -8.14
N THR A 89 -12.20 16.94 -8.45
CA THR A 89 -11.14 17.11 -9.42
C THR A 89 -9.81 16.64 -8.85
N VAL A 90 -9.12 15.78 -9.61
CA VAL A 90 -7.78 15.29 -9.29
C VAL A 90 -6.81 15.82 -10.30
N THR A 91 -5.73 16.42 -9.83
CA THR A 91 -4.64 16.91 -10.68
C THR A 91 -3.42 16.02 -10.48
N PHE A 92 -2.91 15.46 -11.57
CA PHE A 92 -1.70 14.65 -11.56
C PHE A 92 -0.44 15.52 -11.59
N ILE A 93 0.71 14.93 -11.26
CA ILE A 93 2.01 15.65 -11.26
C ILE A 93 2.33 16.25 -12.63
N ASP A 94 1.94 15.60 -13.70
CA ASP A 94 2.14 16.07 -15.08
C ASP A 94 1.17 17.18 -15.51
N GLY A 95 0.30 17.62 -14.60
CA GLY A 95 -0.73 18.62 -14.87
C GLY A 95 -2.03 18.09 -15.46
N THR A 96 -2.11 16.80 -15.76
CA THR A 96 -3.34 16.17 -16.22
C THR A 96 -4.43 16.27 -15.17
N VAL A 97 -5.64 16.60 -15.58
CA VAL A 97 -6.79 16.76 -14.70
C VAL A 97 -7.86 15.75 -15.05
N MET A 98 -8.42 15.11 -14.03
CA MET A 98 -9.57 14.22 -14.20
C MET A 98 -10.54 14.36 -13.03
N GLU A 99 -11.79 14.00 -13.26
CA GLU A 99 -12.78 13.87 -12.19
C GLU A 99 -12.71 12.47 -11.59
N GLY A 100 -12.56 12.39 -10.28
CA GLY A 100 -12.51 11.13 -9.55
C GLY A 100 -13.66 11.01 -8.56
N LEU A 101 -14.22 9.82 -8.44
CA LEU A 101 -15.16 9.50 -7.39
C LEU A 101 -14.38 9.12 -6.12
N PHE A 102 -14.45 9.98 -5.12
CA PHE A 102 -13.83 9.73 -3.82
C PHE A 102 -14.78 8.96 -2.93
N ILE A 103 -14.30 7.85 -2.45
CA ILE A 103 -14.96 7.02 -1.43
C ILE A 103 -14.08 6.98 -0.19
N ARG A 104 -14.56 6.38 0.89
CA ARG A 104 -13.75 6.22 2.09
C ARG A 104 -12.45 5.48 1.78
N ALA A 105 -11.33 6.09 2.10
CA ALA A 105 -10.01 5.59 1.79
C ALA A 105 -8.99 6.02 2.86
N PRO A 106 -7.84 5.36 2.94
CA PRO A 106 -6.73 5.84 3.74
C PRO A 106 -6.16 7.13 3.14
N ARG A 107 -5.60 7.98 4.00
CA ARG A 107 -4.89 9.19 3.59
C ARG A 107 -3.40 9.04 3.86
N ILE A 108 -2.58 9.44 2.90
CA ILE A 108 -1.14 9.60 3.12
C ILE A 108 -0.95 10.92 3.88
N SER A 109 -0.51 10.85 5.13
CA SER A 109 -0.33 12.02 6.00
C SER A 109 1.07 12.60 5.94
N ALA A 110 2.06 11.78 5.62
CA ALA A 110 3.44 12.19 5.43
C ALA A 110 4.16 11.26 4.46
N THR A 111 5.09 11.83 3.70
CA THR A 111 5.99 11.10 2.82
C THR A 111 7.43 11.42 3.18
N GLY A 112 8.28 10.39 3.17
CA GLY A 112 9.71 10.55 3.33
C GLY A 112 10.43 10.76 2.00
N GLN A 113 11.75 10.74 2.05
CA GLN A 113 12.60 10.82 0.86
C GLN A 113 12.59 9.50 0.09
N GLY A 114 12.66 9.58 -1.24
CA GLY A 114 12.78 8.42 -2.11
C GLY A 114 11.45 7.80 -2.56
N LEU A 115 10.39 8.54 -2.45
CA LEU A 115 9.10 8.18 -3.02
C LEU A 115 8.87 8.84 -4.37
#